data_245aeac9ec75b69c93d50f1d18595b8c
#
_entry.id   245aeac9ec75b69c93d50f1d18595b8c
#
_cell.length_a   1.000
_cell.length_b   1.000
_cell.length_c   1.000
_cell.angle_alpha   90.00
_cell.angle_beta   90.00
_cell.angle_gamma   90.00
#
_symmetry.space_group_name_H-M   'P 1'
#
loop_
_entity.id
_entity.type
_entity.pdbx_description
1 polymer ?
#
loop_
_entity_poly.entity_id
_entity_poly.type
_entity_poly.pdbx_seq_one_letter_code
_entity_poly.pdbx_strand_id
1 'polypeptide(L)'
;MTKSSNQLYTEIRFDWDRKEILEILNMPLIDLMWKSQIVHRKFNKYKVQLASLFSVKTGGCEENCSYCSQSIYSTSQIKSHPQYQVEEVLARARVAKNEGADRFCMGWAWREIRDGKYFNAMLKMVNGVRDLGMEACVTAGMLTEEQASRLAEAGLTAYNHNLDTSPCLLYTSPSPRDNR
;
A
#
# COMPACT_ATOMS: atom_id res chain seq x y z
N MET A 1 25.65 -9.76 29.76
CA MET A 1 24.33 -9.85 30.43
C MET A 1 23.29 -10.10 29.33
N THR A 2 22.86 -11.34 29.16
CA THR A 2 21.82 -11.73 28.21
C THR A 2 20.50 -11.16 28.71
N LYS A 3 19.91 -10.20 27.96
CA LYS A 3 18.57 -9.73 28.23
C LYS A 3 17.60 -10.92 28.22
N SER A 4 16.76 -11.02 29.24
CA SER A 4 15.73 -12.07 29.32
C SER A 4 14.93 -12.10 28.01
N SER A 5 14.67 -13.28 27.46
CA SER A 5 13.97 -13.48 26.18
C SER A 5 12.62 -12.76 26.05
N ASN A 6 11.99 -12.38 27.16
CA ASN A 6 10.73 -11.61 27.17
C ASN A 6 10.93 -10.10 27.05
N GLN A 7 12.10 -9.54 27.38
CA GLN A 7 12.37 -8.09 27.24
C GLN A 7 12.66 -7.67 25.79
N LEU A 8 13.11 -8.57 24.94
CA LEU A 8 13.48 -8.31 23.54
C LEU A 8 12.28 -7.84 22.67
N TYR A 9 11.05 -8.15 23.05
CA TYR A 9 9.83 -7.87 22.25
C TYR A 9 8.96 -6.75 22.83
N THR A 10 9.41 -6.09 23.89
CA THR A 10 8.60 -5.10 24.59
C THR A 10 9.07 -3.66 24.42
N GLU A 11 10.15 -3.43 23.70
CA GLU A 11 10.71 -2.11 23.40
C GLU A 11 10.81 -1.91 21.88
N ILE A 12 10.55 -0.69 21.43
CA ILE A 12 10.83 -0.31 20.03
C ILE A 12 12.34 -0.17 19.92
N ARG A 13 12.93 -0.95 19.01
CA ARG A 13 14.37 -0.90 18.75
C ARG A 13 14.65 -0.88 17.26
N PHE A 14 15.79 -0.30 16.88
CA PHE A 14 16.25 -0.12 15.51
C PHE A 14 17.64 -0.76 15.26
N ASP A 15 18.16 -1.50 16.25
CA ASP A 15 19.49 -2.08 16.30
C ASP A 15 19.49 -3.60 16.10
N TRP A 16 18.57 -4.11 15.29
CA TRP A 16 18.45 -5.53 14.97
C TRP A 16 19.66 -6.04 14.20
N ASP A 17 20.32 -7.07 14.69
CA ASP A 17 21.34 -7.74 13.93
C ASP A 17 20.79 -8.90 13.08
N ARG A 18 21.59 -9.35 12.11
CA ARG A 18 21.18 -10.43 11.19
C ARG A 18 20.87 -11.74 11.92
N LYS A 19 21.60 -12.04 12.99
CA LYS A 19 21.45 -13.29 13.74
C LYS A 19 20.12 -13.29 14.48
N GLU A 20 19.77 -12.20 15.15
CA GLU A 20 18.48 -12.03 15.83
C GLU A 20 17.31 -12.18 14.86
N ILE A 21 17.41 -11.59 13.66
CA ILE A 21 16.37 -11.71 12.62
C ILE A 21 16.24 -13.15 12.15
N LEU A 22 17.35 -13.87 11.93
CA LEU A 22 17.33 -15.27 11.54
C LEU A 22 16.76 -16.17 12.64
N GLU A 23 17.04 -15.90 13.90
CA GLU A 23 16.43 -16.61 15.02
C GLU A 23 14.90 -16.45 15.04
N ILE A 24 14.40 -15.23 14.76
CA ILE A 24 12.96 -14.98 14.65
C ILE A 24 12.37 -15.73 13.46
N LEU A 25 13.01 -15.67 12.29
CA LEU A 25 12.53 -16.34 11.07
C LEU A 25 12.50 -17.86 11.18
N ASN A 26 13.44 -18.44 11.92
CA ASN A 26 13.51 -19.90 12.13
C ASN A 26 12.72 -20.40 13.36
N MET A 27 12.01 -19.48 14.02
CA MET A 27 11.20 -19.84 15.18
C MET A 27 10.00 -20.71 14.76
N PRO A 28 9.62 -21.71 15.58
CA PRO A 28 8.35 -22.43 15.35
C PRO A 28 7.17 -21.47 15.23
N LEU A 29 6.27 -21.73 14.28
CA LEU A 29 5.16 -20.84 13.96
C LEU A 29 4.32 -20.45 15.19
N ILE A 30 4.05 -21.41 16.07
CA ILE A 30 3.25 -21.19 17.29
C ILE A 30 3.96 -20.20 18.23
N ASP A 31 5.28 -20.34 18.41
CA ASP A 31 6.07 -19.44 19.24
C ASP A 31 6.16 -18.04 18.63
N LEU A 32 6.29 -17.97 17.30
CA LEU A 32 6.28 -16.69 16.56
C LEU A 32 4.93 -15.99 16.72
N MET A 33 3.81 -16.71 16.57
CA MET A 33 2.47 -16.18 16.77
C MET A 33 2.25 -15.68 18.21
N TRP A 34 2.70 -16.44 19.20
CA TRP A 34 2.64 -16.04 20.60
C TRP A 34 3.40 -14.74 20.87
N LYS A 35 4.65 -14.66 20.41
CA LYS A 35 5.48 -13.44 20.54
C LYS A 35 4.90 -12.25 19.81
N SER A 36 4.37 -12.47 18.60
CA SER A 36 3.66 -11.45 17.83
C SER A 36 2.45 -10.90 18.60
N GLN A 37 1.67 -11.76 19.27
CA GLN A 37 0.52 -11.34 20.08
C GLN A 37 0.93 -10.51 21.30
N ILE A 38 2.06 -10.82 21.94
CA ILE A 38 2.58 -10.02 23.06
C ILE A 38 2.89 -8.59 22.58
N VAL A 39 3.58 -8.46 21.44
CA VAL A 39 3.91 -7.16 20.83
C VAL A 39 2.64 -6.42 20.42
N HIS A 40 1.74 -7.11 19.72
CA HIS A 40 0.48 -6.52 19.25
C HIS A 40 -0.33 -5.95 20.40
N ARG A 41 -0.53 -6.72 21.47
CA ARG A 41 -1.30 -6.29 22.66
C ARG A 41 -0.67 -5.10 23.38
N LYS A 42 0.65 -5.02 23.37
CA LYS A 42 1.35 -3.89 24.01
C LYS A 42 1.18 -2.58 23.22
N PHE A 43 1.27 -2.63 21.88
CA PHE A 43 1.33 -1.43 21.07
C PHE A 43 0.03 -1.08 20.35
N ASN A 44 -0.86 -2.04 20.09
CA ASN A 44 -2.04 -1.86 19.24
C ASN A 44 -3.39 -2.02 19.97
N LYS A 45 -3.40 -2.12 21.29
CA LYS A 45 -4.64 -2.18 22.12
C LYS A 45 -5.72 -3.14 21.58
N TYR A 46 -5.32 -4.31 21.09
CA TYR A 46 -6.20 -5.35 20.51
C TYR A 46 -6.92 -4.98 19.19
N LYS A 47 -6.58 -3.85 18.58
CA LYS A 47 -7.20 -3.44 17.34
C LYS A 47 -6.47 -4.05 16.14
N VAL A 48 -7.22 -4.66 15.21
CA VAL A 48 -6.77 -5.03 13.88
C VAL A 48 -7.42 -4.09 12.88
N GLN A 49 -6.62 -3.41 12.06
CA GLN A 49 -7.11 -2.53 11.01
C GLN A 49 -7.58 -3.36 9.82
N LEU A 50 -8.83 -3.19 9.43
CA LEU A 50 -9.38 -3.80 8.22
C LEU A 50 -9.23 -2.83 7.05
N ALA A 51 -8.65 -3.30 5.95
CA ALA A 51 -8.48 -2.53 4.72
C ALA A 51 -9.26 -3.18 3.58
N SER A 52 -10.01 -2.37 2.84
CA SER A 52 -10.65 -2.76 1.58
C SER A 52 -9.89 -2.14 0.42
N LEU A 53 -9.66 -2.91 -0.64
CA LEU A 53 -8.94 -2.47 -1.84
C LEU A 53 -9.90 -2.38 -3.03
N PHE A 54 -9.81 -1.29 -3.79
CA PHE A 54 -10.56 -1.09 -5.02
C PHE A 54 -9.64 -0.62 -6.16
N SER A 55 -9.70 -1.32 -7.31
CA SER A 55 -8.99 -0.91 -8.52
C SER A 55 -9.83 0.15 -9.24
N VAL A 56 -9.45 1.41 -9.11
CA VAL A 56 -10.16 2.55 -9.71
C VAL A 56 -9.89 2.64 -11.22
N LYS A 57 -8.69 2.25 -11.66
CA LYS A 57 -8.35 2.07 -13.07
C LYS A 57 -7.53 0.81 -13.22
N THR A 58 -7.99 -0.11 -14.06
CA THR A 58 -7.37 -1.42 -14.27
C THR A 58 -6.74 -1.51 -15.64
N GLY A 59 -5.55 -2.09 -15.72
CA GLY A 59 -4.87 -2.40 -16.98
C GLY A 59 -4.41 -1.17 -17.79
N GLY A 60 -3.70 -1.42 -18.88
CA GLY A 60 -3.24 -0.36 -19.78
C GLY A 60 -2.22 0.58 -19.14
N CYS A 61 -1.40 0.10 -18.19
CA CYS A 61 -0.27 0.84 -17.66
C CYS A 61 0.86 0.88 -18.69
N GLU A 62 1.39 2.05 -18.98
CA GLU A 62 2.48 2.27 -19.95
C GLU A 62 3.84 1.78 -19.44
N GLU A 63 3.93 1.36 -18.15
CA GLU A 63 5.16 0.85 -17.55
C GLU A 63 5.40 -0.61 -17.94
N ASN A 64 6.68 -0.97 -18.14
CA ASN A 64 7.07 -2.33 -18.53
C ASN A 64 7.68 -3.11 -17.34
N CYS A 65 7.00 -3.18 -16.22
CA CYS A 65 7.43 -4.03 -15.10
C CYS A 65 7.17 -5.50 -15.47
N SER A 66 8.20 -6.32 -15.56
CA SER A 66 8.16 -7.69 -16.10
C SER A 66 7.18 -8.63 -15.38
N TYR A 67 6.92 -8.40 -14.11
CA TYR A 67 5.99 -9.19 -13.28
C TYR A 67 4.55 -8.63 -13.27
N CYS A 68 4.34 -7.41 -13.80
CA CYS A 68 3.07 -6.72 -13.63
C CYS A 68 2.06 -7.09 -14.71
N SER A 69 0.97 -7.71 -14.29
CA SER A 69 -0.13 -8.09 -15.18
C SER A 69 -0.93 -6.90 -15.73
N GLN A 70 -0.74 -5.70 -15.19
CA GLN A 70 -1.46 -4.48 -15.59
C GLN A 70 -0.75 -3.71 -16.71
N SER A 71 0.49 -4.09 -17.06
CA SER A 71 1.27 -3.51 -18.13
C SER A 71 0.63 -3.78 -19.50
N ILE A 72 0.73 -2.81 -20.43
CA ILE A 72 0.34 -3.01 -21.84
C ILE A 72 1.22 -4.04 -22.55
N TYR A 73 2.40 -4.32 -22.00
CA TYR A 73 3.36 -5.31 -22.52
C TYR A 73 3.14 -6.71 -21.93
N SER A 74 2.24 -6.85 -20.96
CA SER A 74 1.96 -8.14 -20.33
C SER A 74 1.13 -9.03 -21.26
N THR A 75 1.44 -10.33 -21.26
CA THR A 75 0.64 -11.36 -21.95
C THR A 75 -0.62 -11.74 -21.16
N SER A 76 -0.87 -11.12 -20.01
CA SER A 76 -2.06 -11.37 -19.20
C SER A 76 -3.33 -10.94 -19.95
N GLN A 77 -4.44 -11.65 -19.69
CA GLN A 77 -5.73 -11.34 -20.28
C GLN A 77 -6.55 -10.31 -19.48
N ILE A 78 -5.89 -9.44 -18.71
CA ILE A 78 -6.58 -8.40 -17.93
C ILE A 78 -7.19 -7.40 -18.91
N LYS A 79 -8.51 -7.27 -18.87
CA LYS A 79 -9.23 -6.25 -19.63
C LYS A 79 -8.97 -4.88 -19.01
N SER A 80 -8.48 -3.96 -19.83
CA SER A 80 -8.31 -2.57 -19.42
C SER A 80 -9.68 -1.94 -19.15
N HIS A 81 -9.77 -1.20 -18.05
CA HIS A 81 -10.95 -0.45 -17.65
C HIS A 81 -10.55 1.02 -17.42
N PRO A 82 -11.27 2.00 -17.97
CA PRO A 82 -11.01 3.41 -17.67
C PRO A 82 -11.25 3.71 -16.19
N GLN A 83 -10.79 4.87 -15.72
CA GLN A 83 -11.04 5.31 -14.36
C GLN A 83 -12.54 5.39 -14.08
N TYR A 84 -12.97 4.78 -12.98
CA TYR A 84 -14.34 4.92 -12.45
C TYR A 84 -14.65 6.38 -12.08
N GLN A 85 -15.94 6.73 -12.12
CA GLN A 85 -16.39 8.03 -11.67
C GLN A 85 -16.34 8.13 -10.14
N VAL A 86 -16.26 9.37 -9.62
CA VAL A 86 -16.15 9.63 -8.17
C VAL A 86 -17.27 8.96 -7.39
N GLU A 87 -18.49 9.08 -7.87
CA GLU A 87 -19.71 8.57 -7.24
C GLU A 87 -19.69 7.04 -7.13
N GLU A 88 -19.20 6.35 -8.15
CA GLU A 88 -19.07 4.89 -8.16
C GLU A 88 -18.03 4.41 -7.13
N VAL A 89 -16.88 5.09 -7.06
CA VAL A 89 -15.83 4.78 -6.08
C VAL A 89 -16.33 5.02 -4.66
N LEU A 90 -17.01 6.14 -4.42
CA LEU A 90 -17.56 6.45 -3.10
C LEU A 90 -18.72 5.52 -2.70
N ALA A 91 -19.48 5.01 -3.66
CA ALA A 91 -20.48 3.97 -3.38
C ALA A 91 -19.79 2.68 -2.88
N ARG A 92 -18.69 2.25 -3.50
CA ARG A 92 -17.88 1.12 -3.04
C ARG A 92 -17.26 1.37 -1.67
N ALA A 93 -16.77 2.59 -1.44
CA ALA A 93 -16.21 2.98 -0.14
C ALA A 93 -17.25 2.91 0.99
N ARG A 94 -18.52 3.32 0.72
CA ARG A 94 -19.62 3.18 1.69
C ARG A 94 -19.92 1.72 2.03
N VAL A 95 -19.92 0.83 1.03
CA VAL A 95 -20.09 -0.61 1.27
C VAL A 95 -18.97 -1.13 2.16
N ALA A 96 -17.70 -0.83 1.82
CA ALA A 96 -16.55 -1.24 2.62
C ALA A 96 -16.62 -0.71 4.05
N LYS A 97 -17.07 0.55 4.26
CA LYS A 97 -17.27 1.12 5.59
C LYS A 97 -18.32 0.35 6.39
N ASN A 98 -19.43 0.01 5.77
CA ASN A 98 -20.51 -0.75 6.43
C ASN A 98 -20.08 -2.18 6.78
N GLU A 99 -19.13 -2.75 6.03
CA GLU A 99 -18.50 -4.04 6.30
C GLU A 99 -17.38 -3.95 7.35
N GLY A 100 -17.12 -2.77 7.90
CA GLY A 100 -16.18 -2.55 9.00
C GLY A 100 -14.77 -2.18 8.57
N ALA A 101 -14.53 -1.77 7.32
CA ALA A 101 -13.23 -1.29 6.90
C ALA A 101 -12.85 0.01 7.62
N ASP A 102 -11.61 0.05 8.13
CA ASP A 102 -10.99 1.26 8.69
C ASP A 102 -10.25 2.06 7.61
N ARG A 103 -9.79 1.38 6.54
CA ARG A 103 -9.02 1.95 5.44
C ARG A 103 -9.60 1.53 4.10
N PHE A 104 -9.65 2.48 3.17
CA PHE A 104 -10.02 2.22 1.79
C PHE A 104 -8.85 2.55 0.86
N CYS A 105 -8.31 1.52 0.22
CA CYS A 105 -7.17 1.61 -0.68
C CYS A 105 -7.64 1.69 -2.12
N MET A 106 -7.21 2.71 -2.84
CA MET A 106 -7.59 2.99 -4.23
C MET A 106 -6.37 2.81 -5.15
N GLY A 107 -6.50 1.97 -6.16
CA GLY A 107 -5.42 1.64 -7.09
C GLY A 107 -5.68 2.16 -8.50
N TRP A 108 -4.64 2.71 -9.14
CA TRP A 108 -4.64 3.09 -10.55
C TRP A 108 -3.47 2.43 -11.27
N ALA A 109 -3.76 1.76 -12.37
CA ALA A 109 -2.73 1.24 -13.27
C ALA A 109 -2.14 2.37 -14.13
N TRP A 110 -1.31 3.23 -13.52
CA TRP A 110 -0.59 4.33 -14.16
C TRP A 110 0.89 4.24 -13.89
N ARG A 111 1.68 4.72 -14.86
CA ARG A 111 3.09 4.97 -14.66
C ARG A 111 3.32 6.17 -13.72
N GLU A 112 2.56 7.24 -13.95
CA GLU A 112 2.67 8.50 -13.22
C GLU A 112 1.32 9.22 -13.17
N ILE A 113 1.14 10.05 -12.15
CA ILE A 113 -0.01 10.95 -12.07
C ILE A 113 0.22 12.12 -13.04
N ARG A 114 -0.82 12.42 -13.84
CA ARG A 114 -0.86 13.62 -14.70
C ARG A 114 -1.95 14.55 -14.20
N ASP A 115 -1.63 15.86 -14.12
CA ASP A 115 -2.60 16.87 -13.73
C ASP A 115 -3.78 16.92 -14.70
N GLY A 116 -4.91 17.38 -14.20
CA GLY A 116 -6.14 17.51 -14.97
C GLY A 116 -7.33 16.79 -14.35
N LYS A 117 -8.30 16.46 -15.17
CA LYS A 117 -9.61 15.93 -14.72
C LYS A 117 -9.49 14.66 -13.85
N TYR A 118 -8.57 13.77 -14.20
CA TYR A 118 -8.42 12.49 -13.50
C TYR A 118 -7.78 12.67 -12.13
N PHE A 119 -6.77 13.55 -12.01
CA PHE A 119 -6.17 13.89 -10.72
C PHE A 119 -7.15 14.65 -9.84
N ASN A 120 -7.90 15.60 -10.40
CA ASN A 120 -8.95 16.31 -9.66
C ASN A 120 -10.06 15.36 -9.17
N ALA A 121 -10.41 14.34 -9.95
CA ALA A 121 -11.32 13.29 -9.50
C ALA A 121 -10.72 12.45 -8.36
N MET A 122 -9.43 12.11 -8.44
CA MET A 122 -8.72 11.40 -7.37
C MET A 122 -8.76 12.19 -6.05
N LEU A 123 -8.49 13.51 -6.08
CA LEU A 123 -8.59 14.37 -4.90
C LEU A 123 -9.99 14.34 -4.27
N LYS A 124 -11.04 14.37 -5.10
CA LYS A 124 -12.42 14.24 -4.62
C LYS A 124 -12.71 12.86 -4.01
N MET A 125 -12.16 11.79 -4.59
CA MET A 125 -12.28 10.43 -4.02
C MET A 125 -11.59 10.34 -2.66
N VAL A 126 -10.37 10.90 -2.53
CA VAL A 126 -9.63 10.94 -1.25
C VAL A 126 -10.44 11.69 -0.19
N ASN A 127 -10.93 12.89 -0.51
CA ASN A 127 -11.78 13.66 0.40
C ASN A 127 -13.03 12.87 0.81
N GLY A 128 -13.74 12.27 -0.15
CA GLY A 128 -14.97 11.53 0.13
C GLY A 128 -14.73 10.28 1.01
N VAL A 129 -13.61 9.57 0.83
CA VAL A 129 -13.23 8.45 1.70
C VAL A 129 -12.93 8.93 3.13
N ARG A 130 -12.21 10.04 3.27
CA ARG A 130 -11.95 10.66 4.57
C ARG A 130 -13.26 11.09 5.26
N ASP A 131 -14.18 11.70 4.52
CA ASP A 131 -15.47 12.18 5.03
C ASP A 131 -16.38 11.02 5.49
N LEU A 132 -16.16 9.79 4.98
CA LEU A 132 -16.75 8.56 5.51
C LEU A 132 -16.09 8.08 6.80
N GLY A 133 -15.07 8.75 7.31
CA GLY A 133 -14.33 8.37 8.52
C GLY A 133 -13.44 7.17 8.33
N MET A 134 -12.90 6.96 7.13
CA MET A 134 -11.88 5.96 6.82
C MET A 134 -10.55 6.62 6.47
N GLU A 135 -9.46 5.89 6.67
CA GLU A 135 -8.18 6.27 6.11
C GLU A 135 -8.19 6.07 4.59
N ALA A 136 -7.77 7.08 3.85
CA ALA A 136 -7.60 6.99 2.41
C ALA A 136 -6.17 6.58 2.04
N CYS A 137 -6.04 5.56 1.21
CA CYS A 137 -4.77 5.09 0.68
C CYS A 137 -4.82 5.08 -0.85
N VAL A 138 -3.74 5.51 -1.50
CA VAL A 138 -3.65 5.59 -2.97
C VAL A 138 -2.38 4.91 -3.47
N THR A 139 -2.52 4.20 -4.60
CA THR A 139 -1.42 3.68 -5.42
C THR A 139 -1.67 4.12 -6.86
N ALA A 140 -0.89 5.05 -7.41
CA ALA A 140 -1.13 5.63 -8.72
C ALA A 140 0.15 5.95 -9.52
N GLY A 141 1.24 5.21 -9.27
CA GLY A 141 2.52 5.41 -9.93
C GLY A 141 3.33 6.57 -9.32
N MET A 142 4.15 7.22 -10.14
CA MET A 142 5.00 8.34 -9.71
C MET A 142 4.16 9.62 -9.55
N LEU A 143 4.59 10.50 -8.64
CA LEU A 143 3.96 11.80 -8.41
C LEU A 143 5.03 12.87 -8.17
N THR A 144 4.68 14.13 -8.40
CA THR A 144 5.50 15.28 -8.06
C THR A 144 5.29 15.70 -6.61
N GLU A 145 6.17 16.53 -6.08
CA GLU A 145 6.03 17.11 -4.73
C GLU A 145 4.74 17.94 -4.59
N GLU A 146 4.39 18.71 -5.62
CA GLU A 146 3.13 19.47 -5.64
C GLU A 146 1.91 18.54 -5.58
N GLN A 147 1.90 17.46 -6.37
CA GLN A 147 0.82 16.47 -6.33
C GLN A 147 0.74 15.77 -4.97
N ALA A 148 1.89 15.47 -4.35
CA ALA A 148 1.93 14.91 -3.00
C ALA A 148 1.32 15.86 -1.96
N SER A 149 1.65 17.16 -2.02
CA SER A 149 1.08 18.19 -1.14
C SER A 149 -0.43 18.28 -1.31
N ARG A 150 -0.93 18.34 -2.55
CA ARG A 150 -2.37 18.40 -2.84
C ARG A 150 -3.12 17.15 -2.37
N LEU A 151 -2.51 15.97 -2.45
CA LEU A 151 -3.09 14.73 -1.90
C LEU A 151 -3.13 14.77 -0.37
N ALA A 152 -2.07 15.26 0.28
CA ALA A 152 -2.04 15.44 1.73
C ALA A 152 -3.11 16.45 2.21
N GLU A 153 -3.27 17.57 1.52
CA GLU A 153 -4.32 18.55 1.78
C GLU A 153 -5.73 17.97 1.61
N ALA A 154 -5.91 17.09 0.63
CA ALA A 154 -7.15 16.33 0.44
C ALA A 154 -7.40 15.30 1.56
N GLY A 155 -6.46 15.08 2.47
CA GLY A 155 -6.56 14.16 3.60
C GLY A 155 -6.10 12.74 3.31
N LEU A 156 -5.21 12.56 2.35
CA LEU A 156 -4.58 11.26 2.09
C LEU A 156 -3.77 10.81 3.29
N THR A 157 -4.01 9.57 3.75
CA THR A 157 -3.30 8.98 4.89
C THR A 157 -2.03 8.26 4.47
N ALA A 158 -2.07 7.57 3.32
CA ALA A 158 -0.94 6.79 2.82
C ALA A 158 -0.87 6.80 1.29
N TYR A 159 0.34 6.90 0.76
CA TYR A 159 0.63 6.70 -0.65
C TYR A 159 1.56 5.51 -0.83
N ASN A 160 1.17 4.55 -1.65
CA ASN A 160 1.99 3.39 -1.97
C ASN A 160 2.71 3.60 -3.29
N HIS A 161 4.02 3.42 -3.27
CA HIS A 161 4.86 3.34 -4.45
C HIS A 161 5.88 2.23 -4.25
N ASN A 162 5.59 1.06 -4.80
CA ASN A 162 6.38 -0.14 -4.55
C ASN A 162 7.56 -0.23 -5.51
N LEU A 163 8.70 -0.66 -5.01
CA LEU A 163 9.82 -1.11 -5.84
C LEU A 163 9.56 -2.53 -6.37
N ASP A 164 8.77 -3.31 -5.63
CA ASP A 164 8.29 -4.66 -5.93
C ASP A 164 9.39 -5.71 -6.13
N THR A 165 10.62 -5.40 -5.73
CA THR A 165 11.77 -6.31 -5.85
C THR A 165 12.88 -5.96 -4.86
N SER A 166 13.85 -6.85 -4.70
CA SER A 166 15.03 -6.60 -3.90
C SER A 166 16.04 -5.67 -4.63
N PRO A 167 16.89 -4.93 -3.91
CA PRO A 167 17.91 -4.08 -4.54
C PRO A 167 18.80 -4.82 -5.55
N CYS A 168 19.17 -6.07 -5.28
CA CYS A 168 19.98 -6.85 -6.21
C CYS A 168 19.23 -7.27 -7.48
N LEU A 169 17.93 -7.44 -7.45
CA LEU A 169 17.13 -7.73 -8.62
C LEU A 169 16.75 -6.49 -9.43
N LEU A 170 16.74 -5.31 -8.82
CA LEU A 170 16.58 -4.04 -9.54
C LEU A 170 17.65 -3.82 -10.60
N TYR A 171 18.88 -4.27 -10.34
CA TYR A 171 19.99 -4.17 -11.29
C TYR A 171 19.95 -5.22 -12.41
N THR A 172 19.22 -6.30 -12.23
CA THR A 172 19.15 -7.42 -13.17
C THR A 172 17.83 -7.49 -13.95
N SER A 173 16.78 -6.86 -13.42
CA SER A 173 15.48 -6.75 -14.10
C SER A 173 15.28 -5.30 -14.51
N PRO A 174 15.54 -4.95 -15.77
CA PRO A 174 15.35 -3.58 -16.22
C PRO A 174 13.89 -3.19 -16.08
N SER A 175 13.59 -2.40 -15.06
CA SER A 175 12.37 -1.63 -14.97
C SER A 175 12.62 -0.30 -15.65
N PRO A 176 11.73 0.24 -16.47
CA PRO A 176 11.84 1.59 -17.00
C PRO A 176 12.00 2.67 -15.92
N ARG A 177 11.69 2.38 -14.67
CA ARG A 177 11.95 3.25 -13.53
C ARG A 177 13.43 3.34 -13.15
N ASP A 178 14.23 2.34 -13.54
CA ASP A 178 15.65 2.24 -13.21
C ASP A 178 16.56 2.94 -14.24
N ASN A 179 15.98 3.36 -15.37
CA ASN A 179 16.69 3.98 -16.50
C ASN A 179 16.64 5.52 -16.48
N ARG A 180 16.55 6.15 -15.31
CA ARG A 180 16.62 7.61 -15.15
C ARG A 180 17.84 8.04 -14.37
#